data_defcf4eced5993076d1d49285ebd5874
#
_entry.id   defcf4eced5993076d1d49285ebd5874
#
_cell.length_a   1.000
_cell.length_b   1.000
_cell.length_c   1.000
_cell.angle_alpha   90.00
_cell.angle_beta   90.00
_cell.angle_gamma   90.00
#
_symmetry.space_group_name_H-M   'P 1'
#
loop_
_entity.id
_entity.type
_entity.pdbx_description
1 polymer ?
#
loop_
_entity_poly.entity_id
_entity_poly.type
_entity_poly.pdbx_seq_one_letter_code
_entity_poly.pdbx_strand_id
1 'polypeptide(L)'
;MPRWLIQILVMSVCLLWMPVRAAVPLGEPAAPVVIKVGPERAVKTLAAAAKVAGNRAIIEVDAGEYVADVAVWTQEQLVLRAAGGRVRLVAAGASAEGKAIWVIRGGQVSVEGFDFSGTRVPSKNGAGIRFEKGQLTVRDCTFINNENGILTANRPDLELRIENSEFGFNGQGDGQSHNLYAGAIAHLSVSGSYFHHAKVGHLLKSRAAVNYIVNNRLTDGVGGTASYELEFPNGGVAYVVGNVIGQSTTTENPHLISFGVEGYTWPRNELYLFNNTLFNPLPDGVLLRVSPGADAVKSFDNVLVGRGTL
;
A
#
# COMPACT_ATOMS: atom_id res chain seq x y z
N MET A 1 34.67 -84.67 -12.92
CA MET A 1 33.40 -84.10 -12.39
C MET A 1 33.66 -83.50 -11.04
N PRO A 2 33.65 -82.21 -10.87
CA PRO A 2 33.61 -81.59 -9.53
C PRO A 2 32.26 -80.91 -9.30
N ARG A 3 31.70 -81.17 -8.14
CA ARG A 3 30.47 -80.56 -7.60
C ARG A 3 30.79 -79.26 -7.00
N TRP A 4 30.12 -78.20 -7.44
CA TRP A 4 30.15 -76.83 -6.82
C TRP A 4 29.07 -76.74 -5.75
N LEU A 5 29.44 -76.54 -4.50
CA LEU A 5 28.60 -76.21 -3.37
C LEU A 5 28.23 -74.68 -3.43
N ILE A 6 26.95 -74.38 -3.55
CA ILE A 6 26.45 -73.02 -3.40
C ILE A 6 26.14 -72.83 -1.90
N GLN A 7 26.91 -71.95 -1.26
CA GLN A 7 26.61 -71.45 0.09
C GLN A 7 25.63 -70.30 -0.05
N ILE A 8 24.43 -70.43 0.48
CA ILE A 8 23.42 -69.35 0.59
C ILE A 8 23.74 -68.60 1.93
N LEU A 9 24.19 -67.35 1.80
CA LEU A 9 24.36 -66.45 2.92
C LEU A 9 23.00 -65.84 3.26
N VAL A 10 22.41 -66.26 4.40
CA VAL A 10 21.20 -65.60 4.94
C VAL A 10 21.60 -64.38 5.71
N MET A 11 21.35 -63.22 5.11
CA MET A 11 21.52 -61.93 5.79
C MET A 11 20.26 -61.65 6.64
N SER A 12 20.39 -61.79 7.98
CA SER A 12 19.35 -61.35 8.94
C SER A 12 19.31 -59.85 8.99
N VAL A 13 18.30 -59.24 8.44
CA VAL A 13 18.00 -57.79 8.57
C VAL A 13 17.31 -57.58 9.92
N CYS A 14 18.05 -57.12 10.92
CA CYS A 14 17.46 -56.59 12.15
C CYS A 14 16.75 -55.27 11.86
N LEU A 15 15.45 -55.26 11.73
CA LEU A 15 14.62 -54.07 11.76
C LEU A 15 14.65 -53.47 13.17
N LEU A 16 15.44 -52.43 13.36
CA LEU A 16 15.36 -51.60 14.53
C LEU A 16 14.03 -50.84 14.53
N TRP A 17 13.14 -51.24 15.38
CA TRP A 17 11.90 -50.51 15.66
C TRP A 17 12.27 -49.23 16.40
N MET A 18 12.36 -48.06 15.66
CA MET A 18 12.38 -46.79 16.28
C MET A 18 10.95 -46.40 16.70
N PRO A 19 10.69 -46.06 17.96
CA PRO A 19 9.38 -45.58 18.36
C PRO A 19 9.10 -44.27 17.62
N VAL A 20 8.05 -44.24 16.78
CA VAL A 20 7.50 -43.00 16.21
C VAL A 20 7.01 -42.18 17.38
N ARG A 21 7.73 -41.10 17.73
CA ARG A 21 7.23 -40.10 18.66
C ARG A 21 5.96 -39.51 18.04
N ALA A 22 4.81 -39.76 18.69
CA ALA A 22 3.58 -39.11 18.35
C ALA A 22 3.84 -37.58 18.32
N ALA A 23 3.58 -36.93 17.18
CA ALA A 23 3.61 -35.49 17.07
C ALA A 23 2.65 -34.93 18.11
N VAL A 24 3.16 -34.10 19.01
CA VAL A 24 2.30 -33.34 19.93
C VAL A 24 1.37 -32.49 19.04
N PRO A 25 0.04 -32.64 19.16
CA PRO A 25 -0.86 -31.83 18.37
C PRO A 25 -0.58 -30.36 18.71
N LEU A 26 -0.20 -29.58 17.68
CA LEU A 26 -0.11 -28.14 17.80
C LEU A 26 -1.51 -27.69 18.23
N GLY A 27 -1.64 -27.20 19.46
CA GLY A 27 -2.91 -26.73 19.98
C GLY A 27 -3.55 -25.76 18.99
N GLU A 28 -4.86 -25.84 18.81
CA GLU A 28 -5.59 -24.89 17.95
C GLU A 28 -5.21 -23.47 18.37
N PRO A 29 -4.88 -22.61 17.40
CA PRO A 29 -4.52 -21.23 17.72
C PRO A 29 -5.69 -20.56 18.42
N ALA A 30 -5.45 -19.98 19.61
CA ALA A 30 -6.47 -19.30 20.40
C ALA A 30 -7.28 -18.31 19.55
N ALA A 31 -8.59 -18.23 19.79
CA ALA A 31 -9.48 -17.30 19.09
C ALA A 31 -8.95 -15.85 19.20
N PRO A 32 -9.13 -15.00 18.16
CA PRO A 32 -8.69 -13.62 18.21
C PRO A 32 -9.41 -12.86 19.34
N VAL A 33 -8.66 -12.05 20.07
CA VAL A 33 -9.22 -11.17 21.11
C VAL A 33 -9.79 -9.91 20.45
N VAL A 34 -11.08 -9.64 20.69
CA VAL A 34 -11.75 -8.42 20.21
C VAL A 34 -11.65 -7.34 21.28
N ILE A 35 -11.05 -6.20 20.93
CA ILE A 35 -10.98 -4.99 21.77
C ILE A 35 -11.89 -3.94 21.14
N LYS A 36 -12.94 -3.55 21.87
CA LYS A 36 -13.86 -2.48 21.44
C LYS A 36 -13.37 -1.14 21.94
N VAL A 37 -13.29 -0.17 21.04
CA VAL A 37 -12.82 1.21 21.30
C VAL A 37 -13.96 2.19 21.06
N GLY A 38 -14.16 3.11 21.97
CA GLY A 38 -15.19 4.14 21.82
C GLY A 38 -15.41 4.95 23.09
N PRO A 39 -16.11 6.08 23.03
CA PRO A 39 -16.35 6.96 24.18
C PRO A 39 -16.99 6.23 25.37
N GLU A 40 -17.90 5.30 25.09
CA GLU A 40 -18.63 4.52 26.09
C GLU A 40 -18.03 3.13 26.33
N ARG A 41 -16.87 2.80 25.73
CA ARG A 41 -16.18 1.53 25.91
C ARG A 41 -15.17 1.59 27.05
N ALA A 42 -14.72 0.44 27.53
CA ALA A 42 -13.64 0.36 28.52
C ALA A 42 -12.34 0.98 27.97
N VAL A 43 -12.04 0.74 26.69
CA VAL A 43 -10.92 1.36 25.97
C VAL A 43 -11.46 2.58 25.21
N LYS A 44 -11.03 3.77 25.61
CA LYS A 44 -11.58 5.03 25.08
C LYS A 44 -10.90 5.53 23.82
N THR A 45 -9.63 5.17 23.60
CA THR A 45 -8.76 5.74 22.55
C THR A 45 -8.01 4.65 21.79
N LEU A 46 -7.65 4.95 20.56
CA LEU A 46 -6.78 4.09 19.74
C LEU A 46 -5.37 3.99 20.33
N ALA A 47 -4.87 5.09 20.90
CA ALA A 47 -3.61 5.08 21.63
C ALA A 47 -3.60 4.10 22.81
N ALA A 48 -4.73 4.00 23.54
CA ALA A 48 -4.89 3.02 24.65
C ALA A 48 -5.01 1.59 24.08
N ALA A 49 -5.78 1.41 23.01
CA ALA A 49 -5.93 0.12 22.34
C ALA A 49 -4.59 -0.44 21.86
N ALA A 50 -3.75 0.40 21.24
CA ALA A 50 -2.42 -0.01 20.75
C ALA A 50 -1.51 -0.55 21.87
N LYS A 51 -1.66 -0.03 23.11
CA LYS A 51 -0.86 -0.47 24.26
C LYS A 51 -1.30 -1.82 24.83
N VAL A 52 -2.59 -2.15 24.72
CA VAL A 52 -3.16 -3.37 25.31
C VAL A 52 -3.41 -4.48 24.30
N ALA A 53 -3.38 -4.17 23.01
CA ALA A 53 -3.57 -5.15 21.95
C ALA A 53 -2.41 -6.15 21.91
N GLY A 54 -2.75 -7.44 22.02
CA GLY A 54 -1.83 -8.53 21.72
C GLY A 54 -1.79 -8.86 20.24
N ASN A 55 -0.94 -9.81 19.85
CA ASN A 55 -0.95 -10.38 18.51
C ASN A 55 -2.28 -11.07 18.23
N ARG A 56 -2.75 -10.99 16.95
CA ARG A 56 -4.04 -11.51 16.47
C ARG A 56 -5.25 -10.80 17.06
N ALA A 57 -5.09 -9.61 17.65
CA ALA A 57 -6.21 -8.82 18.11
C ALA A 57 -7.04 -8.26 16.94
N ILE A 58 -8.33 -8.08 17.20
CA ILE A 58 -9.26 -7.34 16.37
C ILE A 58 -9.66 -6.09 17.16
N ILE A 59 -9.35 -4.92 16.63
CA ILE A 59 -9.73 -3.63 17.21
C ILE A 59 -10.98 -3.16 16.48
N GLU A 60 -12.12 -3.22 17.15
CA GLU A 60 -13.39 -2.68 16.66
C GLU A 60 -13.59 -1.27 17.23
N VAL A 61 -13.66 -0.28 16.36
CA VAL A 61 -13.77 1.13 16.75
C VAL A 61 -15.17 1.62 16.46
N ASP A 62 -15.87 2.09 17.48
CA ASP A 62 -17.20 2.66 17.31
C ASP A 62 -17.14 3.89 16.39
N ALA A 63 -18.14 4.04 15.51
CA ALA A 63 -18.26 5.17 14.61
C ALA A 63 -18.21 6.50 15.36
N GLY A 64 -17.52 7.49 14.81
CA GLY A 64 -17.37 8.80 15.45
C GLY A 64 -16.09 9.51 15.02
N GLU A 65 -15.82 10.62 15.71
CA GLU A 65 -14.63 11.43 15.48
C GLU A 65 -13.66 11.30 16.66
N TYR A 66 -12.40 11.00 16.32
CA TYR A 66 -11.30 10.83 17.26
C TYR A 66 -10.24 11.90 16.95
N VAL A 67 -10.22 12.93 17.78
CA VAL A 67 -9.33 14.09 17.61
C VAL A 67 -8.05 13.88 18.39
N ALA A 68 -6.90 14.09 17.73
CA ALA A 68 -5.56 13.95 18.30
C ALA A 68 -5.25 12.53 18.85
N ASP A 69 -6.03 11.53 18.43
CA ASP A 69 -5.84 10.13 18.85
C ASP A 69 -4.92 9.41 17.87
N VAL A 70 -3.64 9.45 18.16
CA VAL A 70 -2.58 8.89 17.30
C VAL A 70 -2.00 7.62 17.91
N ALA A 71 -1.57 6.67 17.08
CA ALA A 71 -1.13 5.36 17.55
C ALA A 71 0.07 4.78 16.77
N VAL A 72 0.84 3.94 17.45
CA VAL A 72 1.86 3.06 16.86
C VAL A 72 1.41 1.61 17.01
N TRP A 73 1.28 0.90 15.88
CA TRP A 73 0.84 -0.49 15.83
C TRP A 73 2.02 -1.40 15.52
N THR A 74 2.32 -2.33 16.44
CA THR A 74 3.51 -3.21 16.37
C THR A 74 3.17 -4.70 16.38
N GLN A 75 1.90 -5.04 16.46
CA GLN A 75 1.41 -6.42 16.53
C GLN A 75 1.71 -7.18 15.23
N GLU A 76 2.13 -8.44 15.33
CA GLU A 76 2.46 -9.27 14.16
C GLU A 76 1.23 -9.67 13.33
N GLN A 77 0.05 -9.70 13.93
CA GLN A 77 -1.23 -9.86 13.23
C GLN A 77 -2.26 -8.94 13.89
N LEU A 78 -2.90 -8.07 13.11
CA LEU A 78 -3.83 -7.08 13.63
C LEU A 78 -4.92 -6.75 12.61
N VAL A 79 -6.15 -6.69 13.06
CA VAL A 79 -7.27 -6.14 12.30
C VAL A 79 -7.78 -4.90 13.01
N LEU A 80 -7.85 -3.80 12.30
CA LEU A 80 -8.41 -2.52 12.72
C LEU A 80 -9.64 -2.27 11.85
N ARG A 81 -10.84 -2.23 12.44
CA ARG A 81 -12.07 -2.02 11.67
C ARG A 81 -13.03 -1.06 12.36
N ALA A 82 -13.67 -0.23 11.56
CA ALA A 82 -14.77 0.61 12.00
C ALA A 82 -16.01 -0.24 12.27
N ALA A 83 -16.79 0.12 13.30
CA ALA A 83 -18.01 -0.56 13.68
C ALA A 83 -19.19 0.44 13.77
N GLY A 84 -20.27 0.13 13.07
CA GLY A 84 -21.48 0.95 13.09
C GLY A 84 -21.44 2.21 12.20
N GLY A 85 -20.37 2.42 11.42
CA GLY A 85 -20.19 3.56 10.51
C GLY A 85 -18.74 4.00 10.41
N ARG A 86 -18.50 5.18 9.80
CA ARG A 86 -17.13 5.71 9.58
C ARG A 86 -16.48 6.16 10.90
N VAL A 87 -15.19 5.88 11.01
CA VAL A 87 -14.31 6.39 12.08
C VAL A 87 -13.41 7.47 11.51
N ARG A 88 -13.60 8.72 11.95
CA ARG A 88 -12.84 9.88 11.50
C ARG A 88 -11.70 10.18 12.45
N LEU A 89 -10.48 10.08 11.96
CA LEU A 89 -9.25 10.38 12.68
C LEU A 89 -8.75 11.76 12.24
N VAL A 90 -8.82 12.72 13.14
CA VAL A 90 -8.37 14.10 12.90
C VAL A 90 -7.09 14.36 13.68
N ALA A 91 -6.00 14.65 12.98
CA ALA A 91 -4.69 14.84 13.61
C ALA A 91 -4.66 16.01 14.61
N ALA A 92 -5.28 17.14 14.28
CA ALA A 92 -5.35 18.34 15.13
C ALA A 92 -3.99 18.73 15.76
N GLY A 93 -2.91 18.63 14.98
CA GLY A 93 -1.54 18.92 15.42
C GLY A 93 -0.81 17.75 16.11
N ALA A 94 -1.50 16.65 16.43
CA ALA A 94 -0.87 15.46 16.98
C ALA A 94 -0.30 14.57 15.87
N SER A 95 0.77 13.83 16.20
CA SER A 95 1.35 12.80 15.34
C SER A 95 2.05 11.73 16.16
N ALA A 96 1.89 10.48 15.77
CA ALA A 96 2.67 9.39 16.33
C ALA A 96 4.11 9.51 15.84
N GLU A 97 5.05 9.56 16.77
CA GLU A 97 6.50 9.70 16.54
C GLU A 97 6.91 10.87 15.62
N GLY A 98 6.10 11.93 15.54
CA GLY A 98 6.35 13.04 14.60
C GLY A 98 6.24 12.63 13.13
N LYS A 99 5.45 11.60 12.79
CA LYS A 99 5.38 11.02 11.44
C LYS A 99 3.98 10.93 10.86
N ALA A 100 2.97 10.51 11.63
CA ALA A 100 1.66 10.16 11.07
C ALA A 100 0.56 10.15 12.14
N ILE A 101 -0.71 10.04 11.73
CA ILE A 101 -1.78 9.63 12.64
C ILE A 101 -1.51 8.22 13.13
N TRP A 102 -1.23 7.29 12.22
CA TRP A 102 -0.80 5.94 12.56
C TRP A 102 0.56 5.59 11.99
N VAL A 103 1.44 5.05 12.85
CA VAL A 103 2.67 4.36 12.44
C VAL A 103 2.40 2.87 12.52
N ILE A 104 2.53 2.16 11.39
CA ILE A 104 2.34 0.70 11.30
C ILE A 104 3.69 0.03 11.13
N ARG A 105 4.01 -0.81 12.10
CA ARG A 105 5.30 -1.49 12.24
C ARG A 105 5.12 -2.97 12.62
N GLY A 106 3.94 -3.51 12.29
CA GLY A 106 3.54 -4.89 12.57
C GLY A 106 3.96 -5.88 11.49
N GLY A 107 3.48 -7.12 11.60
CA GLY A 107 3.64 -8.16 10.58
C GLY A 107 2.56 -8.05 9.50
N GLN A 108 1.36 -8.55 9.79
CA GLN A 108 0.20 -8.48 8.89
C GLN A 108 -0.89 -7.62 9.52
N VAL A 109 -1.14 -6.46 8.95
CA VAL A 109 -2.13 -5.50 9.47
C VAL A 109 -3.18 -5.20 8.41
N SER A 110 -4.46 -5.24 8.82
CA SER A 110 -5.59 -4.83 8.00
C SER A 110 -6.30 -3.64 8.63
N VAL A 111 -6.63 -2.63 7.81
CA VAL A 111 -7.30 -1.38 8.21
C VAL A 111 -8.53 -1.18 7.34
N GLU A 112 -9.71 -1.01 7.93
CA GLU A 112 -10.98 -0.92 7.19
C GLU A 112 -11.95 0.11 7.79
N GLY A 113 -12.47 1.01 6.94
CA GLY A 113 -13.55 1.93 7.32
C GLY A 113 -13.12 3.23 8.00
N PHE A 114 -11.87 3.67 7.86
CA PHE A 114 -11.32 4.86 8.53
C PHE A 114 -11.10 6.03 7.57
N ASP A 115 -11.30 7.24 8.09
CA ASP A 115 -10.94 8.51 7.46
C ASP A 115 -9.78 9.15 8.22
N PHE A 116 -8.70 9.48 7.50
CA PHE A 116 -7.49 10.08 8.06
C PHE A 116 -7.32 11.51 7.54
N SER A 117 -7.22 12.50 8.43
CA SER A 117 -7.13 13.88 8.00
C SER A 117 -6.26 14.79 8.88
N GLY A 118 -5.68 15.80 8.23
CA GLY A 118 -5.09 16.96 8.92
C GLY A 118 -3.66 16.75 9.44
N THR A 119 -2.95 15.69 9.05
CA THR A 119 -1.57 15.46 9.52
C THR A 119 -0.62 16.51 8.96
N ARG A 120 0.07 17.18 9.89
CA ARG A 120 1.16 18.14 9.62
C ARG A 120 2.28 17.89 10.62
N VAL A 121 3.53 17.80 10.12
CA VAL A 121 4.70 17.60 10.97
C VAL A 121 5.83 18.55 10.56
N PRO A 122 6.79 18.90 11.45
CA PRO A 122 7.86 19.84 11.14
C PRO A 122 8.69 19.50 9.90
N SER A 123 8.90 18.19 9.64
CA SER A 123 9.64 17.67 8.47
C SER A 123 8.84 17.69 7.17
N LYS A 124 7.57 18.16 7.18
CA LYS A 124 6.67 18.27 6.01
C LYS A 124 6.43 16.95 5.26
N ASN A 125 6.52 15.84 5.95
CA ASN A 125 6.26 14.50 5.40
C ASN A 125 5.28 13.69 6.25
N GLY A 126 4.43 14.36 7.01
CA GLY A 126 3.39 13.74 7.84
C GLY A 126 2.38 12.99 6.99
N ALA A 127 1.96 11.82 7.46
CA ALA A 127 1.04 10.96 6.73
C ALA A 127 -0.22 10.61 7.53
N GLY A 128 -1.29 10.24 6.85
CA GLY A 128 -2.38 9.54 7.50
C GLY A 128 -1.86 8.22 8.09
N ILE A 129 -1.16 7.43 7.27
CA ILE A 129 -0.43 6.23 7.72
C ILE A 129 1.03 6.30 7.28
N ARG A 130 1.96 6.12 8.24
CA ARG A 130 3.36 5.80 8.00
C ARG A 130 3.55 4.28 8.11
N PHE A 131 3.88 3.61 7.00
CA PHE A 131 4.04 2.16 6.95
C PHE A 131 5.53 1.78 6.93
N GLU A 132 6.01 1.07 7.95
CA GLU A 132 7.44 0.85 8.18
C GLU A 132 7.86 -0.62 8.23
N LYS A 133 6.93 -1.59 8.43
CA LYS A 133 7.27 -3.03 8.50
C LYS A 133 6.07 -3.90 8.13
N GLY A 134 6.32 -5.01 7.43
CA GLY A 134 5.40 -6.13 7.19
C GLY A 134 4.49 -5.96 5.96
N GLN A 135 3.26 -6.40 6.09
CA GLN A 135 2.22 -6.36 5.06
C GLN A 135 1.05 -5.53 5.56
N LEU A 136 0.63 -4.54 4.78
CA LEU A 136 -0.50 -3.68 5.12
C LEU A 136 -1.58 -3.80 4.04
N THR A 137 -2.80 -4.11 4.48
CA THR A 137 -4.01 -3.99 3.65
C THR A 137 -4.88 -2.86 4.16
N VAL A 138 -5.23 -1.93 3.27
CA VAL A 138 -6.12 -0.79 3.53
C VAL A 138 -7.35 -0.95 2.65
N ARG A 139 -8.54 -0.95 3.25
CA ARG A 139 -9.80 -1.13 2.56
C ARG A 139 -10.83 -0.12 3.00
N ASP A 140 -11.60 0.42 2.05
CA ASP A 140 -12.68 1.38 2.35
C ASP A 140 -12.22 2.50 3.29
N CYS A 141 -11.07 3.12 3.01
CA CYS A 141 -10.50 4.21 3.79
C CYS A 141 -10.39 5.50 2.99
N THR A 142 -10.38 6.63 3.70
CA THR A 142 -10.23 7.96 3.10
C THR A 142 -9.01 8.68 3.68
N PHE A 143 -8.20 9.30 2.81
CA PHE A 143 -7.01 10.06 3.20
C PHE A 143 -7.09 11.46 2.60
N ILE A 144 -7.49 12.45 3.40
CA ILE A 144 -7.80 13.79 2.93
C ILE A 144 -7.02 14.85 3.73
N ASN A 145 -6.46 15.85 3.05
CA ASN A 145 -5.79 16.99 3.70
C ASN A 145 -4.63 16.62 4.63
N ASN A 146 -3.88 15.55 4.35
CA ASN A 146 -2.61 15.27 5.03
C ASN A 146 -1.44 15.86 4.23
N GLU A 147 -0.22 15.78 4.74
CA GLU A 147 0.97 16.01 3.90
C GLU A 147 1.16 14.85 2.91
N ASN A 148 1.03 13.61 3.38
CA ASN A 148 0.87 12.42 2.53
C ASN A 148 -0.35 11.64 2.99
N GLY A 149 -1.07 11.01 2.08
CA GLY A 149 -2.12 10.08 2.48
C GLY A 149 -1.50 8.86 3.16
N ILE A 150 -0.73 8.10 2.42
CA ILE A 150 0.12 7.01 2.94
C ILE A 150 1.56 7.25 2.48
N LEU A 151 2.51 7.05 3.40
CA LEU A 151 3.94 7.10 3.13
C LEU A 151 4.63 5.86 3.68
N THR A 152 5.32 5.10 2.81
CA THR A 152 6.05 3.89 3.26
C THR A 152 7.52 4.17 3.56
N ALA A 153 8.15 3.31 4.32
CA ALA A 153 9.62 3.24 4.38
C ALA A 153 10.17 2.62 3.09
N ASN A 154 11.46 2.85 2.82
CA ASN A 154 12.20 2.19 1.74
C ASN A 154 12.73 0.84 2.26
N ARG A 155 11.94 -0.21 2.11
CA ARG A 155 12.28 -1.57 2.57
C ARG A 155 11.76 -2.61 1.56
N PRO A 156 12.63 -3.43 0.97
CA PRO A 156 12.25 -4.36 -0.10
C PRO A 156 11.45 -5.58 0.38
N ASP A 157 11.13 -5.66 1.66
CA ASP A 157 10.29 -6.69 2.29
C ASP A 157 8.87 -6.20 2.61
N LEU A 158 8.52 -4.94 2.28
CA LEU A 158 7.18 -4.42 2.51
C LEU A 158 6.23 -4.76 1.36
N GLU A 159 4.98 -5.04 1.73
CA GLU A 159 3.87 -5.20 0.79
C GLU A 159 2.70 -4.31 1.20
N LEU A 160 2.22 -3.49 0.27
CA LEU A 160 1.08 -2.59 0.49
C LEU A 160 -0.04 -2.94 -0.49
N ARG A 161 -1.22 -3.22 0.05
CA ARG A 161 -2.45 -3.40 -0.70
C ARG A 161 -3.48 -2.34 -0.31
N ILE A 162 -4.06 -1.68 -1.31
CA ILE A 162 -5.10 -0.66 -1.14
C ILE A 162 -6.29 -1.04 -2.01
N GLU A 163 -7.48 -1.07 -1.41
CA GLU A 163 -8.72 -1.45 -2.08
C GLU A 163 -9.82 -0.43 -1.76
N ASN A 164 -10.60 -0.02 -2.75
CA ASN A 164 -11.81 0.79 -2.61
C ASN A 164 -11.63 2.01 -1.68
N SER A 165 -10.51 2.73 -1.83
CA SER A 165 -10.13 3.83 -0.93
C SER A 165 -9.98 5.15 -1.68
N GLU A 166 -10.09 6.27 -0.97
CA GLU A 166 -10.04 7.60 -1.54
C GLU A 166 -8.83 8.39 -1.01
N PHE A 167 -8.14 9.07 -1.92
CA PHE A 167 -6.99 9.92 -1.62
C PHE A 167 -7.17 11.27 -2.29
N GLY A 168 -7.25 12.33 -1.50
CA GLY A 168 -7.46 13.66 -2.06
C GLY A 168 -6.91 14.80 -1.23
N PHE A 169 -6.59 15.92 -1.88
CA PHE A 169 -6.15 17.15 -1.25
C PHE A 169 -4.92 17.01 -0.34
N ASN A 170 -4.15 15.91 -0.46
CA ASN A 170 -2.91 15.77 0.25
C ASN A 170 -1.78 16.53 -0.48
N GLY A 171 -0.72 16.81 0.24
CA GLY A 171 0.42 17.58 -0.25
C GLY A 171 0.64 18.87 0.53
N GLN A 172 1.88 19.36 0.50
CA GLN A 172 2.29 20.65 1.06
C GLN A 172 2.35 21.77 0.02
N GLY A 173 2.22 21.44 -1.27
CA GLY A 173 2.39 22.39 -2.37
C GLY A 173 3.85 22.60 -2.78
N ASP A 174 4.76 21.73 -2.36
CA ASP A 174 6.20 21.80 -2.66
C ASP A 174 6.68 20.69 -3.60
N GLY A 175 5.78 19.82 -4.08
CA GLY A 175 6.08 18.71 -4.95
C GLY A 175 6.75 17.49 -4.26
N GLN A 176 7.01 17.55 -2.95
CA GLN A 176 7.70 16.49 -2.21
C GLN A 176 6.76 15.54 -1.46
N SER A 177 5.50 15.93 -1.33
CA SER A 177 4.47 15.15 -0.64
C SER A 177 3.31 14.82 -1.59
N HIS A 178 2.67 13.65 -1.42
CA HIS A 178 1.82 13.03 -2.43
C HIS A 178 0.54 12.44 -1.82
N ASN A 179 -0.47 12.12 -2.63
CA ASN A 179 -1.62 11.35 -2.14
C ASN A 179 -1.17 9.97 -1.66
N LEU A 180 -0.41 9.24 -2.48
CA LEU A 180 0.24 8.00 -2.09
C LEU A 180 1.71 8.02 -2.49
N TYR A 181 2.61 7.75 -1.55
CA TYR A 181 4.02 7.52 -1.83
C TYR A 181 4.47 6.16 -1.30
N ALA A 182 4.57 5.21 -2.20
CA ALA A 182 5.24 3.93 -1.94
C ALA A 182 6.73 4.07 -2.24
N GLY A 183 7.57 3.88 -1.24
CA GLY A 183 9.03 3.81 -1.37
C GLY A 183 9.50 2.55 -2.08
N ALA A 184 10.78 2.23 -2.00
CA ALA A 184 11.35 1.00 -2.56
C ALA A 184 10.91 -0.22 -1.73
N ILE A 185 9.70 -0.72 -2.01
CA ILE A 185 9.04 -1.87 -1.37
C ILE A 185 8.94 -3.04 -2.35
N ALA A 186 8.61 -4.26 -1.85
CA ALA A 186 8.45 -5.44 -2.72
C ALA A 186 7.24 -5.29 -3.65
N HIS A 187 6.07 -5.06 -3.07
CA HIS A 187 4.82 -5.04 -3.83
C HIS A 187 3.92 -3.88 -3.45
N LEU A 188 3.36 -3.22 -4.46
CA LEU A 188 2.23 -2.31 -4.35
C LEU A 188 1.07 -2.85 -5.17
N SER A 189 -0.11 -3.01 -4.55
CA SER A 189 -1.35 -3.32 -5.24
C SER A 189 -2.41 -2.28 -4.88
N VAL A 190 -2.97 -1.59 -5.89
CA VAL A 190 -4.03 -0.60 -5.70
C VAL A 190 -5.18 -0.94 -6.65
N SER A 191 -6.38 -1.11 -6.10
CA SER A 191 -7.56 -1.44 -6.89
C SER A 191 -8.82 -0.73 -6.43
N GLY A 192 -9.70 -0.40 -7.39
CA GLY A 192 -11.02 0.19 -7.13
C GLY A 192 -10.98 1.54 -6.40
N SER A 193 -9.85 2.25 -6.42
CA SER A 193 -9.60 3.43 -5.59
C SER A 193 -9.64 4.73 -6.40
N TYR A 194 -9.90 5.84 -5.71
CA TYR A 194 -9.97 7.17 -6.29
C TYR A 194 -8.88 8.09 -5.76
N PHE A 195 -8.08 8.65 -6.67
CA PHE A 195 -7.00 9.61 -6.37
C PHE A 195 -7.28 10.91 -7.09
N HIS A 196 -7.21 12.03 -6.37
CA HIS A 196 -7.49 13.36 -6.92
C HIS A 196 -6.82 14.50 -6.15
N HIS A 197 -6.70 15.67 -6.77
CA HIS A 197 -6.31 16.96 -6.15
C HIS A 197 -5.09 16.88 -5.23
N ALA A 198 -4.03 16.19 -5.63
CA ALA A 198 -2.75 16.32 -4.92
C ALA A 198 -2.22 17.76 -5.09
N LYS A 199 -1.76 18.37 -3.99
CA LYS A 199 -1.25 19.75 -4.01
C LYS A 199 0.20 19.76 -4.50
N VAL A 200 0.39 19.96 -5.82
CA VAL A 200 1.68 19.96 -6.55
C VAL A 200 2.41 18.61 -6.51
N GLY A 201 2.03 17.69 -5.63
CA GLY A 201 2.58 16.34 -5.59
C GLY A 201 1.95 15.43 -6.64
N HIS A 202 2.21 14.13 -6.54
CA HIS A 202 1.62 13.14 -7.44
C HIS A 202 0.36 12.51 -6.84
N LEU A 203 -0.57 12.06 -7.70
CA LEU A 203 -1.69 11.27 -7.22
C LEU A 203 -1.20 9.92 -6.71
N LEU A 204 -0.31 9.25 -7.47
CA LEU A 204 0.33 8.01 -7.04
C LEU A 204 1.79 7.99 -7.50
N LYS A 205 2.71 7.94 -6.54
CA LYS A 205 4.15 7.73 -6.75
C LYS A 205 4.57 6.39 -6.18
N SER A 206 5.20 5.53 -6.98
CA SER A 206 5.67 4.23 -6.53
C SER A 206 7.08 3.92 -6.98
N ARG A 207 7.91 3.50 -6.03
CA ARG A 207 9.25 2.94 -6.24
C ARG A 207 9.28 1.43 -6.02
N ALA A 208 8.11 0.76 -5.94
CA ALA A 208 8.01 -0.65 -5.67
C ALA A 208 8.61 -1.51 -6.79
N ALA A 209 9.14 -2.68 -6.43
CA ALA A 209 9.66 -3.65 -7.39
C ALA A 209 8.57 -4.19 -8.33
N VAL A 210 7.36 -4.42 -7.78
CA VAL A 210 6.20 -4.87 -8.56
C VAL A 210 4.97 -4.02 -8.19
N ASN A 211 4.28 -3.54 -9.22
CA ASN A 211 3.12 -2.67 -9.09
C ASN A 211 1.91 -3.25 -9.83
N TYR A 212 0.77 -3.35 -9.16
CA TYR A 212 -0.54 -3.67 -9.74
C TYR A 212 -1.48 -2.50 -9.51
N ILE A 213 -1.74 -1.70 -10.54
CA ILE A 213 -2.63 -0.53 -10.52
C ILE A 213 -3.84 -0.87 -11.39
N VAL A 214 -4.93 -1.31 -10.76
CA VAL A 214 -6.04 -1.98 -11.47
C VAL A 214 -7.39 -1.35 -11.16
N ASN A 215 -8.14 -0.96 -12.19
CA ASN A 215 -9.51 -0.44 -12.07
C ASN A 215 -9.63 0.76 -11.12
N ASN A 216 -8.67 1.68 -11.15
CA ASN A 216 -8.69 2.90 -10.34
C ASN A 216 -9.13 4.11 -11.18
N ARG A 217 -9.50 5.16 -10.47
CA ARG A 217 -9.62 6.51 -11.02
C ARG A 217 -8.51 7.39 -10.45
N LEU A 218 -7.58 7.81 -11.29
CA LEU A 218 -6.52 8.77 -10.97
C LEU A 218 -6.77 10.04 -11.81
N THR A 219 -7.62 10.92 -11.29
CA THR A 219 -8.05 12.12 -12.04
C THR A 219 -7.94 13.34 -11.15
N ASP A 220 -7.09 14.28 -11.55
CA ASP A 220 -6.81 15.44 -10.70
C ASP A 220 -8.03 16.37 -10.52
N GLY A 221 -9.00 16.29 -11.42
CA GLY A 221 -10.26 17.05 -11.35
C GLY A 221 -10.09 18.53 -11.72
N VAL A 222 -11.18 19.29 -11.59
CA VAL A 222 -11.21 20.71 -11.94
C VAL A 222 -10.40 21.50 -10.90
N GLY A 223 -9.41 22.26 -11.37
CA GLY A 223 -8.55 23.08 -10.50
C GLY A 223 -7.49 22.29 -9.76
N GLY A 224 -7.34 21.00 -10.06
CA GLY A 224 -6.26 20.18 -9.53
C GLY A 224 -4.89 20.62 -10.03
N THR A 225 -3.87 20.47 -9.19
CA THR A 225 -2.49 20.92 -9.43
C THR A 225 -1.49 19.78 -9.30
N ALA A 226 -1.92 18.54 -9.42
CA ALA A 226 -1.02 17.39 -9.35
C ALA A 226 0.08 17.49 -10.41
N SER A 227 1.27 17.01 -10.08
CA SER A 227 2.40 16.99 -11.02
C SER A 227 2.27 15.78 -11.97
N TYR A 228 2.32 14.56 -11.45
CA TYR A 228 1.99 13.35 -12.21
C TYR A 228 0.76 12.66 -11.61
N GLU A 229 -0.10 12.10 -12.44
CA GLU A 229 -1.17 11.24 -11.96
C GLU A 229 -0.64 9.87 -11.54
N LEU A 230 0.37 9.36 -12.27
CA LEU A 230 1.00 8.07 -11.99
C LEU A 230 2.49 8.11 -12.31
N GLU A 231 3.33 7.84 -11.32
CA GLU A 231 4.77 7.84 -11.51
C GLU A 231 5.44 6.59 -10.94
N PHE A 232 6.32 5.99 -11.75
CA PHE A 232 7.26 4.93 -11.37
C PHE A 232 8.70 5.41 -11.60
N PRO A 233 9.24 6.28 -10.73
CA PRO A 233 10.49 7.00 -11.02
C PRO A 233 11.71 6.09 -11.17
N ASN A 234 11.72 4.94 -10.49
CA ASN A 234 12.82 3.97 -10.52
C ASN A 234 12.48 2.68 -11.28
N GLY A 235 11.42 2.67 -12.09
CA GLY A 235 11.01 1.49 -12.86
C GLY A 235 10.34 0.41 -11.99
N GLY A 236 10.81 -0.81 -12.07
CA GLY A 236 10.16 -2.01 -11.56
C GLY A 236 9.21 -2.61 -12.60
N VAL A 237 8.47 -3.65 -12.24
CA VAL A 237 7.43 -4.23 -13.10
C VAL A 237 6.10 -3.59 -12.76
N ALA A 238 5.48 -2.88 -13.71
CA ALA A 238 4.23 -2.17 -13.50
C ALA A 238 3.12 -2.66 -14.43
N TYR A 239 2.04 -3.18 -13.86
CA TYR A 239 0.80 -3.53 -14.53
C TYR A 239 -0.25 -2.44 -14.25
N VAL A 240 -0.58 -1.66 -15.27
CA VAL A 240 -1.56 -0.56 -15.22
C VAL A 240 -2.75 -0.97 -16.09
N VAL A 241 -3.85 -1.41 -15.48
CA VAL A 241 -4.93 -2.10 -16.19
C VAL A 241 -6.31 -1.55 -15.80
N GLY A 242 -7.11 -1.18 -16.79
CA GLY A 242 -8.50 -0.81 -16.59
C GLY A 242 -8.71 0.51 -15.85
N ASN A 243 -7.72 1.39 -15.77
CA ASN A 243 -7.82 2.65 -15.02
C ASN A 243 -8.37 3.79 -15.89
N VAL A 244 -8.92 4.79 -15.23
CA VAL A 244 -9.16 6.12 -15.81
C VAL A 244 -8.13 7.06 -15.23
N ILE A 245 -7.22 7.57 -16.06
CA ILE A 245 -6.13 8.45 -15.66
C ILE A 245 -6.23 9.76 -16.43
N GLY A 246 -6.33 10.88 -15.72
CA GLY A 246 -6.60 12.15 -16.38
C GLY A 246 -6.08 13.38 -15.65
N GLN A 247 -5.44 14.26 -16.40
CA GLN A 247 -4.96 15.56 -15.91
C GLN A 247 -6.04 16.64 -15.92
N SER A 248 -5.86 17.63 -15.04
CA SER A 248 -6.58 18.89 -15.12
C SER A 248 -5.88 19.87 -16.10
N THR A 249 -6.55 20.95 -16.44
CA THR A 249 -5.93 22.05 -17.21
C THR A 249 -4.99 22.94 -16.39
N THR A 250 -4.95 22.74 -15.07
CA THR A 250 -4.14 23.49 -14.10
C THR A 250 -3.03 22.65 -13.47
N THR A 251 -2.76 21.47 -14.03
CA THR A 251 -1.66 20.60 -13.61
C THR A 251 -0.30 21.32 -13.64
N GLU A 252 0.61 20.97 -12.75
CA GLU A 252 1.95 21.53 -12.71
C GLU A 252 2.91 21.00 -13.78
N ASN A 253 2.53 19.91 -14.44
CA ASN A 253 3.41 19.17 -15.36
C ASN A 253 2.59 18.55 -16.50
N PRO A 254 3.02 18.68 -17.76
CA PRO A 254 2.26 18.17 -18.90
C PRO A 254 2.26 16.64 -19.05
N HIS A 255 3.02 15.91 -18.24
CA HIS A 255 3.15 14.46 -18.33
C HIS A 255 2.15 13.74 -17.42
N LEU A 256 1.30 12.89 -18.00
CA LEU A 256 0.28 12.12 -17.28
C LEU A 256 0.89 10.95 -16.50
N ILE A 257 1.63 10.08 -17.21
CA ILE A 257 2.30 8.92 -16.65
C ILE A 257 3.81 9.01 -16.89
N SER A 258 4.62 8.64 -15.90
CA SER A 258 6.07 8.64 -16.00
C SER A 258 6.68 7.32 -15.54
N PHE A 259 7.70 6.82 -16.28
CA PHE A 259 8.41 5.58 -15.97
C PHE A 259 9.92 5.75 -16.14
N GLY A 260 10.68 5.55 -15.05
CA GLY A 260 12.14 5.53 -15.02
C GLY A 260 12.84 6.90 -15.01
N VAL A 261 12.15 8.01 -14.69
CA VAL A 261 12.73 9.37 -14.78
C VAL A 261 13.86 9.66 -13.78
N GLU A 262 13.95 8.91 -12.70
CA GLU A 262 15.05 9.00 -11.72
C GLU A 262 16.07 7.85 -11.89
N GLY A 263 16.01 7.11 -13.01
CA GLY A 263 16.85 5.95 -13.30
C GLY A 263 16.28 4.63 -12.79
N TYR A 264 16.59 3.55 -13.50
CA TYR A 264 16.12 2.21 -13.16
C TYR A 264 16.99 1.59 -12.07
N THR A 265 16.34 1.08 -11.02
CA THR A 265 17.04 0.49 -9.86
C THR A 265 16.70 -0.98 -9.62
N TRP A 266 15.66 -1.50 -10.26
CA TRP A 266 15.25 -2.89 -10.12
C TRP A 266 15.87 -3.78 -11.21
N PRO A 267 16.03 -5.09 -10.98
CA PRO A 267 16.56 -6.01 -11.99
C PRO A 267 15.68 -6.17 -13.24
N ARG A 268 14.39 -5.88 -13.11
CA ARG A 268 13.41 -5.89 -14.19
C ARG A 268 12.63 -4.58 -14.19
N ASN A 269 12.54 -3.93 -15.36
CA ASN A 269 11.92 -2.63 -15.53
C ASN A 269 10.98 -2.70 -16.74
N GLU A 270 9.74 -3.12 -16.48
CA GLU A 270 8.74 -3.42 -17.49
C GLU A 270 7.46 -2.67 -17.22
N LEU A 271 6.88 -2.03 -18.23
CA LEU A 271 5.62 -1.32 -18.13
C LEU A 271 4.57 -1.95 -19.04
N TYR A 272 3.42 -2.28 -18.49
CA TYR A 272 2.27 -2.87 -19.16
C TYR A 272 1.05 -1.98 -18.96
N LEU A 273 0.56 -1.33 -20.03
CA LEU A 273 -0.65 -0.49 -20.02
C LEU A 273 -1.74 -1.13 -20.87
N PHE A 274 -2.81 -1.60 -20.24
CA PHE A 274 -3.90 -2.30 -20.93
C PHE A 274 -5.27 -1.77 -20.52
N ASN A 275 -6.18 -1.58 -21.49
CA ASN A 275 -7.58 -1.22 -21.25
C ASN A 275 -7.76 0.04 -20.37
N ASN A 276 -6.84 1.00 -20.42
CA ASN A 276 -6.96 2.25 -19.67
C ASN A 276 -7.63 3.32 -20.54
N THR A 277 -8.27 4.30 -19.90
CA THR A 277 -8.62 5.57 -20.53
C THR A 277 -7.64 6.63 -20.03
N LEU A 278 -6.86 7.21 -20.94
CA LEU A 278 -5.85 8.23 -20.66
C LEU A 278 -6.33 9.57 -21.23
N PHE A 279 -6.50 10.57 -20.36
CA PHE A 279 -7.01 11.89 -20.73
C PHE A 279 -5.98 12.99 -20.40
N ASN A 280 -5.54 13.73 -21.43
CA ASN A 280 -4.69 14.89 -21.26
C ASN A 280 -5.19 16.06 -22.13
N PRO A 281 -5.76 17.11 -21.54
CA PRO A 281 -6.35 18.23 -22.28
C PRO A 281 -5.32 19.25 -22.78
N LEU A 282 -4.07 19.17 -22.30
CA LEU A 282 -3.05 20.16 -22.61
C LEU A 282 -2.56 20.02 -24.06
N PRO A 283 -2.30 21.15 -24.76
CA PRO A 283 -1.79 21.12 -26.13
C PRO A 283 -0.40 20.44 -26.26
N ASP A 284 0.44 20.61 -25.23
CA ASP A 284 1.78 20.05 -25.09
C ASP A 284 1.78 18.83 -24.15
N GLY A 285 0.61 18.26 -23.88
CA GLY A 285 0.46 17.13 -22.97
C GLY A 285 1.17 15.87 -23.48
N VAL A 286 1.73 15.10 -22.57
CA VAL A 286 2.33 13.79 -22.84
C VAL A 286 1.59 12.73 -22.03
N LEU A 287 1.03 11.74 -22.70
CA LEU A 287 0.27 10.68 -22.05
C LEU A 287 1.19 9.69 -21.32
N LEU A 288 2.36 9.42 -21.91
CA LEU A 288 3.34 8.52 -21.33
C LEU A 288 4.77 9.00 -21.61
N ARG A 289 5.53 9.20 -20.54
CA ARG A 289 6.97 9.46 -20.60
C ARG A 289 7.74 8.24 -20.10
N VAL A 290 8.55 7.66 -20.95
CA VAL A 290 9.46 6.53 -20.60
C VAL A 290 10.89 6.96 -20.78
N SER A 291 11.71 6.81 -19.73
CA SER A 291 13.15 7.04 -19.83
C SER A 291 13.85 5.89 -20.57
N PRO A 292 14.95 6.14 -21.28
CA PRO A 292 15.75 5.08 -21.93
C PRO A 292 16.22 4.03 -20.93
N GLY A 293 16.21 2.75 -21.32
CA GLY A 293 16.70 1.63 -20.50
C GLY A 293 15.61 0.75 -19.88
N ALA A 294 14.32 0.95 -20.22
CA ALA A 294 13.28 0.00 -19.87
C ALA A 294 13.47 -1.33 -20.62
N ASP A 295 13.27 -2.46 -19.93
CA ASP A 295 13.39 -3.80 -20.54
C ASP A 295 12.22 -4.08 -21.51
N ALA A 296 11.02 -3.60 -21.17
CA ALA A 296 9.85 -3.69 -22.03
C ALA A 296 8.83 -2.58 -21.72
N VAL A 297 8.18 -2.08 -22.77
CA VAL A 297 6.99 -1.24 -22.69
C VAL A 297 5.94 -1.81 -23.62
N LYS A 298 4.79 -2.22 -23.10
CA LYS A 298 3.67 -2.75 -23.87
C LYS A 298 2.41 -1.97 -23.58
N SER A 299 1.83 -1.39 -24.61
CA SER A 299 0.62 -0.57 -24.52
C SER A 299 -0.36 -1.01 -25.59
N PHE A 300 -1.56 -1.49 -25.19
CA PHE A 300 -2.62 -1.88 -26.12
C PHE A 300 -4.02 -1.78 -25.47
N ASP A 301 -5.02 -1.65 -26.33
CA ASP A 301 -6.43 -1.52 -25.98
C ASP A 301 -6.70 -0.32 -25.04
N ASN A 302 -5.88 0.74 -25.10
CA ASN A 302 -6.11 1.96 -24.35
C ASN A 302 -6.88 2.98 -25.18
N VAL A 303 -7.77 3.70 -24.52
CA VAL A 303 -8.48 4.86 -25.09
C VAL A 303 -7.71 6.13 -24.76
N LEU A 304 -7.22 6.83 -25.78
CA LEU A 304 -6.49 8.09 -25.65
C LEU A 304 -7.41 9.26 -25.96
N VAL A 305 -7.54 10.19 -25.02
CA VAL A 305 -8.47 11.32 -25.12
C VAL A 305 -7.75 12.64 -24.89
N GLY A 306 -8.05 13.64 -25.70
CA GLY A 306 -7.47 14.98 -25.58
C GLY A 306 -6.43 15.27 -26.65
N ARG A 307 -5.48 16.15 -26.32
CA ARG A 307 -4.44 16.65 -27.24
C ARG A 307 -3.06 16.07 -26.96
N GLY A 308 -2.91 15.33 -25.89
CA GLY A 308 -1.63 14.74 -25.49
C GLY A 308 -1.08 13.74 -26.51
N THR A 309 0.24 13.66 -26.59
CA THR A 309 0.98 12.67 -27.38
C THR A 309 1.43 11.49 -26.52
N LEU A 310 1.74 10.36 -27.18
CA LEU A 310 2.41 9.22 -26.54
C LEU A 310 3.92 9.44 -26.51
#